data_7c268ef71e4121333dec7befbfd8d410
#
_entry.id   7c268ef71e4121333dec7befbfd8d410
#
_cell.length_a   1.000
_cell.length_b   1.000
_cell.length_c   1.000
_cell.angle_alpha   90.00
_cell.angle_beta   90.00
_cell.angle_gamma   90.00
#
_symmetry.space_group_name_H-M   'P 1'
#
loop_
_entity.id
_entity.type
_entity.pdbx_description
1 polymer ?
#
loop_
_entity_poly.entity_id
_entity_poly.type
_entity_poly.pdbx_seq_one_letter_code
_entity_poly.pdbx_strand_id
1 'polypeptide(L)'
;MLRRLYHDQPQSFAFTADNQAWAEAQITKYPEGRQASAIIPLLWRAQEQEGWLSRPAIEHIADMLGMAYIRALEVATFYFMFQLQPVGSVAHIQICGTTSGMICGAEDLIAVCQEKIAANPHELSADGKFSWEEVECLGACSNAPMAQIGKDYYEDLTTERFSEILDELAAGRVPLPGPQNGRYAAEPLSGLTSLTEYESGRTQFNASAQLASDIGDTIKRIDGTEVPLLAHWQGKTASKKTAAKKTAAKKPAAKKPAAAKKAEVAKKPAAKSAEAQAAKKPAKAKAAAKTTAKAATKPKSAPAKPKKPRALKGPRKTGADDLKMIKGIGPKLEALLNSLGIYHYDQVAKWGPAEVDWADNELVGFKGRVSRDSWVAQAKILAEGGQTEFSKRAKY
;
A
#
# COMPACT_ATOMS: atom_id res chain seq x y z
N MET A 1 11.02 -2.76 2.93
CA MET A 1 10.97 -4.25 2.96
C MET A 1 11.39 -4.77 1.59
N LEU A 2 12.27 -5.79 1.53
CA LEU A 2 12.66 -6.38 0.24
C LEU A 2 11.52 -7.26 -0.27
N ARG A 3 10.91 -6.89 -1.39
CA ARG A 3 9.91 -7.72 -2.06
C ARG A 3 10.60 -8.81 -2.87
N ARG A 4 10.17 -10.05 -2.68
CA ARG A 4 10.75 -11.22 -3.35
C ARG A 4 9.67 -11.93 -4.15
N LEU A 5 10.08 -12.59 -5.22
CA LEU A 5 9.19 -13.48 -5.95
C LEU A 5 8.80 -14.67 -5.06
N TYR A 6 7.59 -15.14 -5.27
CA TYR A 6 7.10 -16.35 -4.63
C TYR A 6 8.03 -17.55 -4.92
N HIS A 7 8.14 -18.47 -3.98
CA HIS A 7 9.10 -19.57 -4.09
C HIS A 7 8.69 -20.60 -5.14
N ASP A 8 7.39 -20.86 -5.28
CA ASP A 8 6.85 -21.79 -6.28
C ASP A 8 6.49 -21.02 -7.55
N GLN A 9 7.20 -21.31 -8.63
CA GLN A 9 7.03 -20.62 -9.90
C GLN A 9 6.45 -21.57 -10.94
N PRO A 10 5.53 -21.11 -11.82
CA PRO A 10 5.10 -21.88 -12.96
C PRO A 10 6.29 -22.17 -13.89
N GLN A 11 6.18 -23.24 -14.68
CA GLN A 11 7.27 -23.63 -15.59
C GLN A 11 7.43 -22.67 -16.78
N SER A 12 6.34 -22.03 -17.21
CA SER A 12 6.34 -21.13 -18.36
C SER A 12 5.21 -20.13 -18.24
N PHE A 13 5.31 -19.08 -19.05
CA PHE A 13 4.26 -18.07 -19.25
C PHE A 13 4.17 -17.76 -20.75
N ALA A 14 2.97 -17.52 -21.22
CA ALA A 14 2.69 -16.94 -22.53
C ALA A 14 1.42 -16.10 -22.43
N PHE A 15 1.40 -14.97 -23.12
CA PHE A 15 0.16 -14.23 -23.30
C PHE A 15 -0.86 -15.04 -24.10
N THR A 16 -2.15 -14.88 -23.80
CA THR A 16 -3.21 -15.30 -24.72
C THR A 16 -3.03 -14.58 -26.07
N ALA A 17 -3.61 -15.13 -27.13
CA ALA A 17 -3.47 -14.54 -28.47
C ALA A 17 -3.91 -13.05 -28.49
N ASP A 18 -5.01 -12.71 -27.80
CA ASP A 18 -5.52 -11.35 -27.73
C ASP A 18 -4.64 -10.45 -26.88
N ASN A 19 -4.12 -10.95 -25.74
CA ASN A 19 -3.18 -10.23 -24.91
C ASN A 19 -1.83 -10.01 -25.61
N GLN A 20 -1.39 -10.97 -26.42
CA GLN A 20 -0.19 -10.83 -27.24
C GLN A 20 -0.36 -9.69 -28.26
N ALA A 21 -1.46 -9.71 -29.01
CA ALA A 21 -1.79 -8.64 -29.97
C ALA A 21 -1.87 -7.28 -29.28
N TRP A 22 -2.47 -7.23 -28.10
CA TRP A 22 -2.54 -6.02 -27.31
C TRP A 22 -1.14 -5.55 -26.87
N ALA A 23 -0.28 -6.46 -26.38
CA ALA A 23 1.07 -6.13 -25.94
C ALA A 23 1.93 -5.58 -27.08
N GLU A 24 1.86 -6.20 -28.25
CA GLU A 24 2.52 -5.70 -29.47
C GLU A 24 2.04 -4.30 -29.85
N ALA A 25 0.72 -4.05 -29.79
CA ALA A 25 0.16 -2.72 -30.05
C ALA A 25 0.63 -1.68 -29.00
N GLN A 26 0.79 -2.07 -27.71
CA GLN A 26 1.35 -1.17 -26.71
C GLN A 26 2.80 -0.79 -27.01
N ILE A 27 3.62 -1.72 -27.43
CA ILE A 27 5.01 -1.48 -27.81
C ILE A 27 5.12 -0.43 -28.93
N THR A 28 4.20 -0.47 -29.91
CA THR A 28 4.20 0.47 -31.05
C THR A 28 3.88 1.92 -30.66
N LYS A 29 3.37 2.17 -29.47
CA LYS A 29 3.13 3.55 -28.97
C LYS A 29 4.41 4.32 -28.69
N TYR A 30 5.53 3.61 -28.51
CA TYR A 30 6.82 4.18 -28.19
C TYR A 30 7.70 4.30 -29.44
N PRO A 31 8.56 5.32 -29.50
CA PRO A 31 9.50 5.48 -30.62
C PRO A 31 10.45 4.30 -30.74
N GLU A 32 10.99 4.06 -31.94
CA GLU A 32 12.02 3.05 -32.17
C GLU A 32 13.22 3.24 -31.22
N GLY A 33 13.66 2.15 -30.60
CA GLY A 33 14.70 2.16 -29.56
C GLY A 33 14.21 2.58 -28.16
N ARG A 34 12.92 2.84 -27.97
CA ARG A 34 12.31 3.21 -26.67
C ARG A 34 11.23 2.24 -26.22
N GLN A 35 11.16 1.06 -26.79
CA GLN A 35 10.15 0.03 -26.49
C GLN A 35 10.17 -0.42 -25.03
N ALA A 36 11.32 -0.33 -24.37
CA ALA A 36 11.45 -0.61 -22.94
C ALA A 36 10.46 0.19 -22.04
N SER A 37 9.97 1.35 -22.52
CA SER A 37 8.96 2.14 -21.81
C SER A 37 7.59 1.45 -21.72
N ALA A 38 7.35 0.39 -22.50
CA ALA A 38 6.13 -0.42 -22.41
C ALA A 38 6.14 -1.42 -21.23
N ILE A 39 7.22 -1.50 -20.44
CA ILE A 39 7.38 -2.50 -19.38
C ILE A 39 6.21 -2.51 -18.38
N ILE A 40 5.81 -1.34 -17.88
CA ILE A 40 4.74 -1.24 -16.87
C ILE A 40 3.39 -1.74 -17.41
N PRO A 41 2.87 -1.27 -18.55
CA PRO A 41 1.62 -1.77 -19.08
C PRO A 41 1.67 -3.27 -19.46
N LEU A 42 2.80 -3.81 -19.90
CA LEU A 42 2.92 -5.22 -20.21
C LEU A 42 2.92 -6.07 -18.93
N LEU A 43 3.66 -5.67 -17.90
CA LEU A 43 3.62 -6.34 -16.58
C LEU A 43 2.20 -6.31 -16.00
N TRP A 44 1.52 -5.16 -16.11
CA TRP A 44 0.15 -5.05 -15.65
C TRP A 44 -0.79 -6.01 -16.39
N ARG A 45 -0.68 -6.10 -17.72
CA ARG A 45 -1.48 -7.03 -18.52
C ARG A 45 -1.22 -8.49 -18.16
N ALA A 46 0.04 -8.86 -17.92
CA ALA A 46 0.37 -10.21 -17.47
C ALA A 46 -0.23 -10.52 -16.09
N GLN A 47 -0.19 -9.56 -15.17
CA GLN A 47 -0.84 -9.69 -13.86
C GLN A 47 -2.35 -9.85 -13.98
N GLU A 48 -3.00 -9.10 -14.87
CA GLU A 48 -4.44 -9.24 -15.10
C GLU A 48 -4.80 -10.62 -15.67
N GLN A 49 -3.94 -11.17 -16.52
CA GLN A 49 -4.15 -12.52 -17.06
C GLN A 49 -3.98 -13.61 -16.00
N GLU A 50 -2.92 -13.56 -15.19
CA GLU A 50 -2.53 -14.62 -14.26
C GLU A 50 -2.93 -14.34 -12.80
N GLY A 51 -3.31 -13.08 -12.49
CA GLY A 51 -3.59 -12.61 -11.14
C GLY A 51 -2.35 -12.13 -10.40
N TRP A 52 -1.15 -12.56 -10.76
CA TRP A 52 0.12 -12.17 -10.18
C TRP A 52 1.26 -12.27 -11.20
N LEU A 53 2.41 -11.67 -10.90
CA LEU A 53 3.59 -11.71 -11.75
C LEU A 53 4.52 -12.85 -11.35
N SER A 54 4.55 -13.88 -12.16
CA SER A 54 5.52 -14.96 -12.05
C SER A 54 6.87 -14.57 -12.69
N ARG A 55 7.94 -15.28 -12.30
CA ARG A 55 9.25 -15.11 -12.92
C ARG A 55 9.22 -15.34 -14.44
N PRO A 56 8.60 -16.43 -14.96
CA PRO A 56 8.49 -16.61 -16.41
C PRO A 56 7.75 -15.48 -17.12
N ALA A 57 6.74 -14.85 -16.48
CA ALA A 57 6.05 -13.72 -17.06
C ALA A 57 6.96 -12.49 -17.18
N ILE A 58 7.77 -12.22 -16.16
CA ILE A 58 8.73 -11.12 -16.18
C ILE A 58 9.84 -11.37 -17.22
N GLU A 59 10.34 -12.60 -17.34
CA GLU A 59 11.33 -13.01 -18.34
C GLU A 59 10.77 -12.85 -19.76
N HIS A 60 9.55 -13.35 -20.01
CA HIS A 60 8.88 -13.24 -21.30
C HIS A 60 8.73 -11.77 -21.76
N ILE A 61 8.30 -10.90 -20.84
CA ILE A 61 8.13 -9.47 -21.14
C ILE A 61 9.49 -8.79 -21.33
N ALA A 62 10.51 -9.16 -20.57
CA ALA A 62 11.86 -8.65 -20.77
C ALA A 62 12.38 -8.98 -22.17
N ASP A 63 12.18 -10.21 -22.62
CA ASP A 63 12.57 -10.65 -23.97
C ASP A 63 11.81 -9.91 -25.06
N MET A 64 10.48 -9.73 -24.92
CA MET A 64 9.66 -8.94 -25.84
C MET A 64 10.17 -7.51 -26.02
N LEU A 65 10.69 -6.92 -24.94
CA LEU A 65 11.18 -5.54 -24.93
C LEU A 65 12.69 -5.40 -25.21
N GLY A 66 13.39 -6.51 -25.40
CA GLY A 66 14.84 -6.53 -25.57
C GLY A 66 15.58 -6.03 -24.33
N MET A 67 15.04 -6.26 -23.13
CA MET A 67 15.58 -5.85 -21.84
C MET A 67 16.29 -7.00 -21.14
N ALA A 68 17.31 -6.69 -20.35
CA ALA A 68 17.82 -7.67 -19.40
C ALA A 68 16.78 -7.99 -18.34
N TYR A 69 16.56 -9.28 -18.00
CA TYR A 69 15.61 -9.72 -16.98
C TYR A 69 15.73 -8.93 -15.68
N ILE A 70 16.94 -8.66 -15.20
CA ILE A 70 17.14 -7.94 -13.94
C ILE A 70 16.50 -6.55 -13.99
N ARG A 71 16.47 -5.88 -15.14
CA ARG A 71 15.84 -4.56 -15.29
C ARG A 71 14.31 -4.64 -15.25
N ALA A 72 13.74 -5.69 -15.84
CA ALA A 72 12.31 -5.95 -15.74
C ALA A 72 11.93 -6.33 -14.29
N LEU A 73 12.75 -7.13 -13.62
CA LEU A 73 12.57 -7.50 -12.22
C LEU A 73 12.63 -6.28 -11.27
N GLU A 74 13.56 -5.34 -11.52
CA GLU A 74 13.62 -4.08 -10.76
C GLU A 74 12.28 -3.34 -10.82
N VAL A 75 11.67 -3.22 -11.99
CA VAL A 75 10.37 -2.56 -12.15
C VAL A 75 9.27 -3.34 -11.43
N ALA A 76 9.21 -4.66 -11.61
CA ALA A 76 8.19 -5.50 -10.98
C ALA A 76 8.27 -5.47 -9.45
N THR A 77 9.47 -5.39 -8.88
CA THR A 77 9.66 -5.34 -7.42
C THR A 77 9.56 -3.94 -6.84
N PHE A 78 9.78 -2.90 -7.63
CA PHE A 78 9.69 -1.51 -7.19
C PHE A 78 8.25 -1.06 -6.99
N TYR A 79 7.38 -1.31 -7.95
CA TYR A 79 5.98 -0.87 -7.88
C TYR A 79 5.14 -1.83 -7.07
N PHE A 80 4.53 -1.34 -5.97
CA PHE A 80 3.71 -2.14 -5.07
C PHE A 80 2.38 -2.62 -5.69
N MET A 81 1.93 -2.01 -6.76
CA MET A 81 0.76 -2.48 -7.52
C MET A 81 0.96 -3.86 -8.15
N PHE A 82 2.20 -4.32 -8.31
CA PHE A 82 2.46 -5.64 -8.84
C PHE A 82 2.45 -6.70 -7.72
N GLN A 83 1.65 -7.73 -7.89
CA GLN A 83 1.59 -8.88 -6.99
C GLN A 83 2.68 -9.88 -7.39
N LEU A 84 3.57 -10.24 -6.47
CA LEU A 84 4.69 -11.14 -6.73
C LEU A 84 4.46 -12.55 -6.18
N GLN A 85 3.24 -12.82 -5.76
CA GLN A 85 2.76 -14.10 -5.24
C GLN A 85 1.30 -14.31 -5.62
N PRO A 86 0.82 -15.57 -5.60
CA PRO A 86 -0.56 -15.87 -5.94
C PRO A 86 -1.56 -15.05 -5.12
N VAL A 87 -2.61 -14.59 -5.79
CA VAL A 87 -3.73 -13.88 -5.17
C VAL A 87 -5.01 -14.72 -5.25
N GLY A 88 -6.03 -14.32 -4.50
CA GLY A 88 -7.33 -15.02 -4.50
C GLY A 88 -7.94 -15.12 -5.90
N SER A 89 -8.50 -16.28 -6.21
CA SER A 89 -9.07 -16.55 -7.54
C SER A 89 -10.34 -15.73 -7.84
N VAL A 90 -11.03 -15.24 -6.80
CA VAL A 90 -12.20 -14.36 -6.92
C VAL A 90 -11.77 -12.90 -6.78
N ALA A 91 -11.08 -12.57 -5.69
CA ALA A 91 -10.66 -11.20 -5.45
C ALA A 91 -9.41 -11.11 -4.58
N HIS A 92 -8.62 -10.07 -4.85
CA HIS A 92 -7.56 -9.57 -3.98
C HIS A 92 -8.02 -8.23 -3.38
N ILE A 93 -8.08 -8.18 -2.06
CA ILE A 93 -8.63 -7.05 -1.31
C ILE A 93 -7.48 -6.16 -0.83
N GLN A 94 -7.51 -4.89 -1.18
CA GLN A 94 -6.49 -3.92 -0.77
C GLN A 94 -7.13 -2.86 0.13
N ILE A 95 -6.77 -2.84 1.42
CA ILE A 95 -7.29 -1.88 2.40
C ILE A 95 -6.35 -0.69 2.49
N CYS A 96 -6.88 0.52 2.31
CA CYS A 96 -6.12 1.75 2.48
C CYS A 96 -5.85 2.00 3.97
N GLY A 97 -4.63 1.69 4.44
CA GLY A 97 -4.21 1.79 5.86
C GLY A 97 -3.54 3.10 6.24
N THR A 98 -3.52 4.13 5.36
CA THR A 98 -2.92 5.43 5.68
C THR A 98 -3.73 6.23 6.67
N THR A 99 -3.18 7.34 7.15
CA THR A 99 -3.72 8.13 8.26
C THR A 99 -5.22 8.39 8.18
N SER A 100 -5.76 8.76 7.01
CA SER A 100 -7.20 9.01 6.84
C SER A 100 -8.02 7.72 7.00
N GLY A 101 -7.56 6.62 6.39
CA GLY A 101 -8.18 5.31 6.51
C GLY A 101 -8.18 4.82 7.96
N MET A 102 -7.03 4.89 8.64
CA MET A 102 -6.91 4.48 10.05
C MET A 102 -7.83 5.28 10.97
N ILE A 103 -7.90 6.61 10.79
CA ILE A 103 -8.77 7.47 11.61
C ILE A 103 -10.25 7.13 11.41
N CYS A 104 -10.61 6.71 10.19
CA CYS A 104 -12.00 6.41 9.83
C CYS A 104 -12.39 4.94 10.04
N GLY A 105 -11.46 4.05 10.47
CA GLY A 105 -11.78 2.67 10.82
C GLY A 105 -11.19 1.61 9.89
N ALA A 106 -10.10 1.90 9.15
CA ALA A 106 -9.44 0.89 8.32
C ALA A 106 -8.92 -0.32 9.14
N GLU A 107 -8.52 -0.11 10.40
CA GLU A 107 -8.11 -1.20 11.30
C GLU A 107 -9.25 -2.21 11.54
N ASP A 108 -10.51 -1.73 11.61
CA ASP A 108 -11.67 -2.59 11.75
C ASP A 108 -11.94 -3.40 10.47
N LEU A 109 -11.72 -2.81 9.29
CA LEU A 109 -11.79 -3.54 8.01
C LEU A 109 -10.69 -4.60 7.90
N ILE A 110 -9.48 -4.30 8.36
CA ILE A 110 -8.37 -5.26 8.44
C ILE A 110 -8.75 -6.43 9.35
N ALA A 111 -9.40 -6.17 10.49
CA ALA A 111 -9.89 -7.23 11.37
C ALA A 111 -10.91 -8.16 10.67
N VAL A 112 -11.80 -7.61 9.84
CA VAL A 112 -12.71 -8.41 9.00
C VAL A 112 -11.94 -9.27 8.00
N CYS A 113 -10.87 -8.73 7.37
CA CYS A 113 -10.02 -9.52 6.48
C CYS A 113 -9.32 -10.67 7.22
N GLN A 114 -8.81 -10.40 8.43
CA GLN A 114 -8.16 -11.41 9.25
C GLN A 114 -9.12 -12.53 9.69
N GLU A 115 -10.35 -12.21 9.96
CA GLU A 115 -11.37 -13.18 10.36
C GLU A 115 -11.89 -14.00 9.17
N LYS A 116 -12.22 -13.33 8.03
CA LYS A 116 -12.93 -13.95 6.92
C LYS A 116 -12.03 -14.50 5.82
N ILE A 117 -10.82 -14.00 5.69
CA ILE A 117 -9.91 -14.35 4.59
C ILE A 117 -8.73 -15.16 5.11
N ALA A 118 -7.79 -14.50 5.77
CA ALA A 118 -6.59 -15.12 6.33
C ALA A 118 -5.99 -14.25 7.42
N ALA A 119 -5.33 -14.87 8.40
CA ALA A 119 -4.77 -14.17 9.56
C ALA A 119 -3.69 -13.15 9.19
N ASN A 120 -2.92 -13.41 8.14
CA ASN A 120 -1.84 -12.54 7.69
C ASN A 120 -2.11 -12.00 6.29
N PRO A 121 -1.66 -10.76 5.98
CA PRO A 121 -1.73 -10.23 4.63
C PRO A 121 -0.97 -11.12 3.64
N HIS A 122 -1.43 -11.13 2.40
CA HIS A 122 -0.91 -11.92 1.29
C HIS A 122 -1.11 -13.45 1.40
N GLU A 123 -1.75 -13.93 2.44
CA GLU A 123 -2.16 -15.34 2.51
C GLU A 123 -3.48 -15.54 1.77
N LEU A 124 -3.66 -16.72 1.20
CA LEU A 124 -4.91 -17.12 0.57
C LEU A 124 -5.91 -17.60 1.62
N SER A 125 -7.19 -17.33 1.39
CA SER A 125 -8.26 -17.98 2.14
C SER A 125 -8.22 -19.50 1.99
N ALA A 126 -8.80 -20.22 2.95
CA ALA A 126 -8.77 -21.70 2.96
C ALA A 126 -9.34 -22.33 1.67
N ASP A 127 -10.26 -21.64 0.99
CA ASP A 127 -10.85 -22.05 -0.29
C ASP A 127 -10.11 -21.46 -1.52
N GLY A 128 -9.06 -20.66 -1.31
CA GLY A 128 -8.26 -20.03 -2.35
C GLY A 128 -8.97 -18.92 -3.12
N LYS A 129 -10.15 -18.49 -2.68
CA LYS A 129 -10.93 -17.46 -3.40
C LYS A 129 -10.45 -16.04 -3.14
N PHE A 130 -9.97 -15.77 -1.95
CA PHE A 130 -9.61 -14.42 -1.52
C PHE A 130 -8.16 -14.34 -1.04
N SER A 131 -7.61 -13.15 -1.13
CA SER A 131 -6.40 -12.71 -0.45
C SER A 131 -6.54 -11.24 -0.12
N TRP A 132 -5.73 -10.72 0.79
CA TRP A 132 -5.80 -9.32 1.18
C TRP A 132 -4.43 -8.75 1.50
N GLU A 133 -4.30 -7.43 1.42
CA GLU A 133 -3.14 -6.67 1.89
C GLU A 133 -3.57 -5.29 2.39
N GLU A 134 -2.76 -4.71 3.27
CA GLU A 134 -2.81 -3.29 3.61
C GLU A 134 -1.94 -2.53 2.62
N VAL A 135 -2.48 -1.45 2.05
CA VAL A 135 -1.78 -0.62 1.07
C VAL A 135 -1.70 0.83 1.52
N GLU A 136 -0.78 1.57 0.90
CA GLU A 136 -0.66 3.00 1.05
C GLU A 136 -1.83 3.73 0.40
N CYS A 137 -1.87 5.07 0.57
CA CYS A 137 -2.98 5.92 0.16
C CYS A 137 -3.43 5.67 -1.29
N LEU A 138 -4.69 5.29 -1.46
CA LEU A 138 -5.34 5.09 -2.76
C LEU A 138 -6.04 6.36 -3.29
N GLY A 139 -5.94 7.49 -2.59
CA GLY A 139 -6.44 8.77 -3.06
C GLY A 139 -7.94 9.04 -2.81
N ALA A 140 -8.65 8.15 -2.10
CA ALA A 140 -10.07 8.32 -1.77
C ALA A 140 -10.30 8.74 -0.30
N CYS A 141 -9.42 9.59 0.23
CA CYS A 141 -9.40 9.95 1.66
C CYS A 141 -10.68 10.62 2.17
N SER A 142 -11.43 11.31 1.32
CA SER A 142 -12.70 11.93 1.68
C SER A 142 -13.82 10.91 1.91
N ASN A 143 -13.65 9.69 1.41
CA ASN A 143 -14.61 8.59 1.49
C ASN A 143 -14.02 7.39 2.26
N ALA A 144 -13.10 7.67 3.20
CA ALA A 144 -12.51 6.65 4.06
C ALA A 144 -13.53 6.20 5.14
N PRO A 145 -13.45 4.92 5.57
CA PRO A 145 -12.50 3.90 5.14
C PRO A 145 -12.91 3.26 3.82
N MET A 146 -11.92 2.76 3.09
CA MET A 146 -12.15 2.23 1.76
C MET A 146 -11.25 1.03 1.44
N ALA A 147 -11.71 0.22 0.48
CA ALA A 147 -10.97 -0.88 -0.10
C ALA A 147 -10.96 -0.78 -1.63
N GLN A 148 -9.86 -1.18 -2.24
CA GLN A 148 -9.81 -1.50 -3.66
C GLN A 148 -9.98 -3.02 -3.83
N ILE A 149 -10.90 -3.42 -4.69
CA ILE A 149 -11.15 -4.81 -5.03
C ILE A 149 -11.09 -4.92 -6.55
N GLY A 150 -10.06 -5.58 -7.07
CA GLY A 150 -9.80 -5.56 -8.49
C GLY A 150 -9.48 -4.17 -9.00
N LYS A 151 -10.31 -3.62 -9.88
CA LYS A 151 -10.16 -2.27 -10.46
C LYS A 151 -11.06 -1.23 -9.83
N ASP A 152 -11.92 -1.64 -8.91
CA ASP A 152 -12.97 -0.80 -8.36
C ASP A 152 -12.70 -0.42 -6.92
N TYR A 153 -13.15 0.78 -6.55
CA TYR A 153 -13.13 1.29 -5.19
C TYR A 153 -14.48 1.08 -4.53
N TYR A 154 -14.43 0.57 -3.30
CA TYR A 154 -15.55 0.48 -2.39
C TYR A 154 -15.25 1.43 -1.23
N GLU A 155 -16.08 2.44 -1.08
CA GLU A 155 -15.80 3.62 -0.26
C GLU A 155 -16.86 3.79 0.82
N ASP A 156 -16.57 4.61 1.85
CA ASP A 156 -17.47 4.83 2.99
C ASP A 156 -17.92 3.51 3.64
N LEU A 157 -16.99 2.59 3.80
CA LEU A 157 -17.27 1.24 4.27
C LEU A 157 -17.53 1.20 5.77
N THR A 158 -18.50 0.39 6.17
CA THR A 158 -18.62 -0.13 7.55
C THR A 158 -18.14 -1.58 7.58
N THR A 159 -17.85 -2.11 8.75
CA THR A 159 -17.46 -3.52 8.94
C THR A 159 -18.55 -4.46 8.46
N GLU A 160 -19.81 -4.14 8.71
CA GLU A 160 -20.97 -4.91 8.29
C GLU A 160 -21.08 -4.93 6.76
N ARG A 161 -21.05 -3.74 6.13
CA ARG A 161 -21.16 -3.65 4.67
C ARG A 161 -19.99 -4.31 3.97
N PHE A 162 -18.78 -4.15 4.49
CA PHE A 162 -17.60 -4.82 3.95
C PHE A 162 -17.69 -6.35 4.07
N SER A 163 -18.18 -6.83 5.20
CA SER A 163 -18.45 -8.26 5.40
C SER A 163 -19.46 -8.81 4.40
N GLU A 164 -20.57 -8.08 4.13
CA GLU A 164 -21.56 -8.43 3.13
C GLU A 164 -20.97 -8.47 1.71
N ILE A 165 -20.13 -7.48 1.36
CA ILE A 165 -19.42 -7.44 0.08
C ILE A 165 -18.59 -8.71 -0.14
N LEU A 166 -17.84 -9.16 0.88
CA LEU A 166 -17.07 -10.41 0.79
C LEU A 166 -17.99 -11.63 0.59
N ASP A 167 -19.12 -11.68 1.30
CA ASP A 167 -20.09 -12.77 1.16
C ASP A 167 -20.77 -12.76 -0.22
N GLU A 168 -21.09 -11.59 -0.76
CA GLU A 168 -21.62 -11.44 -2.11
C GLU A 168 -20.63 -11.95 -3.16
N LEU A 169 -19.34 -11.56 -3.05
CA LEU A 169 -18.28 -12.02 -3.94
C LEU A 169 -18.06 -13.53 -3.84
N ALA A 170 -18.07 -14.09 -2.61
CA ALA A 170 -17.96 -15.53 -2.39
C ALA A 170 -19.09 -16.31 -3.04
N ALA A 171 -20.29 -15.71 -3.11
CA ALA A 171 -21.48 -16.26 -3.77
C ALA A 171 -21.54 -16.00 -5.27
N GLY A 172 -20.51 -15.37 -5.87
CA GLY A 172 -20.45 -15.03 -7.30
C GLY A 172 -21.33 -13.87 -7.71
N ARG A 173 -21.81 -13.07 -6.74
CA ARG A 173 -22.50 -11.80 -7.03
C ARG A 173 -21.48 -10.68 -7.07
N VAL A 174 -21.75 -9.67 -7.88
CA VAL A 174 -20.90 -8.50 -8.04
C VAL A 174 -21.53 -7.32 -7.34
N PRO A 175 -20.95 -6.82 -6.22
CA PRO A 175 -21.46 -5.65 -5.52
C PRO A 175 -21.24 -4.38 -6.34
N LEU A 176 -22.12 -3.40 -6.19
CA LEU A 176 -21.96 -2.10 -6.83
C LEU A 176 -20.79 -1.32 -6.16
N PRO A 177 -19.78 -0.87 -6.89
CA PRO A 177 -18.67 -0.10 -6.34
C PRO A 177 -19.03 1.35 -6.02
N GLY A 178 -18.08 2.08 -5.48
CA GLY A 178 -18.23 3.48 -5.08
C GLY A 178 -18.68 3.63 -3.63
N PRO A 179 -19.21 4.81 -3.26
CA PRO A 179 -19.67 5.08 -1.90
C PRO A 179 -20.81 4.16 -1.47
N GLN A 180 -20.64 3.45 -0.35
CA GLN A 180 -21.60 2.48 0.15
C GLN A 180 -22.67 3.11 1.07
N ASN A 181 -22.54 4.41 1.37
CA ASN A 181 -23.48 5.17 2.20
C ASN A 181 -24.51 5.97 1.37
N GLY A 182 -24.54 5.81 0.04
CA GLY A 182 -25.48 6.49 -0.85
C GLY A 182 -25.02 7.87 -1.36
N ARG A 183 -23.81 8.34 -1.01
CA ARG A 183 -23.22 9.53 -1.63
C ARG A 183 -22.96 9.31 -3.11
N TYR A 184 -23.00 10.40 -3.88
CA TYR A 184 -22.72 10.31 -5.31
C TYR A 184 -21.23 10.06 -5.62
N ALA A 185 -20.36 10.79 -4.99
CA ALA A 185 -18.90 10.67 -5.13
C ALA A 185 -18.23 11.15 -3.83
N ALA A 186 -17.36 12.14 -3.88
CA ALA A 186 -16.76 12.79 -2.71
C ALA A 186 -17.57 14.01 -2.24
N GLU A 187 -18.84 14.10 -2.59
CA GLU A 187 -19.73 15.17 -2.14
C GLU A 187 -20.05 15.03 -0.64
N PRO A 188 -20.44 16.12 0.06
CA PRO A 188 -20.90 16.02 1.44
C PRO A 188 -22.06 15.05 1.57
N LEU A 189 -22.08 14.25 2.66
CA LEU A 189 -23.17 13.30 2.93
C LEU A 189 -24.54 14.00 3.06
N SER A 190 -24.54 15.26 3.52
CA SER A 190 -25.75 16.10 3.61
C SER A 190 -26.25 16.62 2.25
N GLY A 191 -25.59 16.30 1.16
CA GLY A 191 -25.86 16.81 -0.16
C GLY A 191 -25.13 18.12 -0.47
N LEU A 192 -25.26 18.56 -1.72
CA LEU A 192 -24.62 19.79 -2.19
C LEU A 192 -25.35 21.03 -1.67
N THR A 193 -24.59 22.01 -1.20
CA THR A 193 -25.09 23.33 -0.78
C THR A 193 -24.81 24.44 -1.79
N SER A 194 -24.04 24.13 -2.85
CA SER A 194 -23.66 25.05 -3.91
C SER A 194 -23.69 24.34 -5.27
N LEU A 195 -23.81 25.09 -6.35
CA LEU A 195 -23.84 24.56 -7.72
C LEU A 195 -24.95 23.50 -7.96
N THR A 196 -26.03 23.54 -7.19
CA THR A 196 -27.11 22.53 -7.22
C THR A 196 -27.82 22.47 -8.58
N GLU A 197 -27.91 23.58 -9.30
CA GLU A 197 -28.47 23.61 -10.67
C GLU A 197 -27.59 22.88 -11.68
N TYR A 198 -26.29 22.80 -11.43
CA TYR A 198 -25.34 22.10 -12.29
C TYR A 198 -25.51 20.58 -12.25
N GLU A 199 -26.10 20.05 -11.18
CA GLU A 199 -26.35 18.63 -10.99
C GLU A 199 -27.59 18.10 -11.74
N SER A 200 -28.35 18.98 -12.38
CA SER A 200 -29.51 18.57 -13.16
C SER A 200 -29.08 17.67 -14.33
N GLY A 201 -29.64 16.45 -14.39
CA GLY A 201 -29.35 15.49 -15.46
C GLY A 201 -28.12 14.59 -15.26
N ARG A 202 -27.48 14.62 -14.10
CA ARG A 202 -26.43 13.64 -13.79
C ARG A 202 -27.02 12.22 -13.72
N THR A 203 -26.15 11.22 -13.93
CA THR A 203 -26.52 9.81 -13.74
C THR A 203 -26.76 9.49 -12.28
N GLN A 204 -27.41 8.34 -12.01
CA GLN A 204 -27.68 7.90 -10.63
C GLN A 204 -26.40 7.69 -9.83
N PHE A 205 -25.35 7.20 -10.48
CA PHE A 205 -24.06 6.91 -9.86
C PHE A 205 -22.94 7.75 -10.49
N ASN A 206 -21.81 7.89 -9.80
CA ASN A 206 -20.62 8.46 -10.40
C ASN A 206 -20.12 7.60 -11.56
N ALA A 207 -19.18 8.11 -12.37
CA ALA A 207 -18.78 7.47 -13.63
C ALA A 207 -18.33 6.00 -13.47
N SER A 208 -17.57 5.68 -12.40
CA SER A 208 -17.08 4.30 -12.16
C SER A 208 -18.22 3.37 -11.78
N ALA A 209 -19.03 3.77 -10.80
CA ALA A 209 -20.17 2.98 -10.35
C ALA A 209 -21.26 2.84 -11.43
N GLN A 210 -21.45 3.88 -12.25
CA GLN A 210 -22.36 3.83 -13.39
C GLN A 210 -21.87 2.83 -14.44
N LEU A 211 -20.58 2.86 -14.79
CA LEU A 211 -19.99 1.90 -15.72
C LEU A 211 -20.13 0.46 -15.21
N ALA A 212 -19.84 0.23 -13.93
CA ALA A 212 -20.00 -1.09 -13.32
C ALA A 212 -21.46 -1.57 -13.37
N SER A 213 -22.41 -0.67 -13.09
CA SER A 213 -23.85 -0.97 -13.21
C SER A 213 -24.25 -1.30 -14.66
N ASP A 214 -23.73 -0.57 -15.64
CA ASP A 214 -24.06 -0.74 -17.05
C ASP A 214 -23.52 -2.07 -17.63
N ILE A 215 -22.30 -2.48 -17.23
CA ILE A 215 -21.70 -3.75 -17.68
C ILE A 215 -22.09 -4.95 -16.80
N GLY A 216 -22.62 -4.71 -15.59
CA GLY A 216 -22.98 -5.76 -14.64
C GLY A 216 -21.79 -6.56 -14.09
N ASP A 217 -20.58 -6.02 -14.17
CA ASP A 217 -19.34 -6.66 -13.77
C ASP A 217 -18.35 -5.60 -13.28
N THR A 218 -17.90 -5.73 -12.03
CA THR A 218 -17.00 -4.75 -11.40
C THR A 218 -15.61 -5.31 -11.11
N ILE A 219 -15.46 -6.63 -10.97
CA ILE A 219 -14.19 -7.29 -10.66
C ILE A 219 -13.59 -7.93 -11.91
N LYS A 220 -13.97 -7.42 -13.06
CA LYS A 220 -13.53 -8.01 -14.31
C LYS A 220 -12.02 -7.97 -14.44
N ARG A 221 -11.42 -9.14 -14.59
CA ARG A 221 -10.07 -9.27 -15.12
C ARG A 221 -10.12 -8.97 -16.61
N ILE A 222 -9.07 -8.38 -17.12
CA ILE A 222 -8.91 -8.28 -18.56
C ILE A 222 -8.70 -9.71 -19.08
N ASP A 223 -9.59 -10.16 -19.92
CA ASP A 223 -9.61 -11.54 -20.45
C ASP A 223 -8.94 -11.66 -21.83
N GLY A 224 -8.37 -10.57 -22.32
CA GLY A 224 -7.70 -10.50 -23.61
C GLY A 224 -8.62 -10.27 -24.80
N THR A 225 -9.90 -10.02 -24.56
CA THR A 225 -10.85 -9.67 -25.65
C THR A 225 -10.90 -8.19 -25.97
N GLU A 226 -10.20 -7.36 -25.20
CA GLU A 226 -10.15 -5.92 -25.44
C GLU A 226 -9.42 -5.59 -26.73
N VAL A 227 -10.03 -4.75 -27.53
CA VAL A 227 -9.41 -4.24 -28.75
C VAL A 227 -8.30 -3.25 -28.36
N PRO A 228 -7.06 -3.42 -28.88
CA PRO A 228 -5.98 -2.49 -28.63
C PRO A 228 -6.35 -1.07 -29.05
N LEU A 229 -6.14 -0.09 -28.18
CA LEU A 229 -6.29 1.31 -28.52
C LEU A 229 -5.16 1.72 -29.46
N LEU A 230 -5.46 1.84 -30.74
CA LEU A 230 -4.54 2.43 -31.71
C LEU A 230 -4.49 3.95 -31.50
N ALA A 231 -3.32 4.49 -31.21
CA ALA A 231 -3.15 5.91 -31.10
C ALA A 231 -3.44 6.55 -32.48
N HIS A 232 -4.41 7.47 -32.54
CA HIS A 232 -4.89 8.09 -33.79
C HIS A 232 -3.80 8.84 -34.59
N TRP A 233 -2.65 9.13 -34.01
CA TRP A 233 -1.49 9.71 -34.66
C TRP A 233 -0.60 8.68 -35.38
N GLN A 234 -0.68 7.39 -35.03
CA GLN A 234 0.11 6.33 -35.69
C GLN A 234 -0.33 6.14 -37.17
N GLY A 235 -1.58 6.31 -37.46
CA GLY A 235 -2.10 6.27 -38.85
C GLY A 235 -1.58 7.40 -39.78
N LYS A 236 -1.13 8.53 -39.20
CA LYS A 236 -0.62 9.67 -39.96
C LYS A 236 0.87 9.56 -40.33
N THR A 237 1.63 8.76 -39.63
CA THR A 237 3.05 8.52 -39.95
C THR A 237 3.25 7.47 -41.02
N ALA A 238 2.37 6.50 -41.13
CA ALA A 238 2.42 5.48 -42.18
C ALA A 238 2.17 6.06 -43.61
N SER A 239 1.29 7.10 -43.75
CA SER A 239 1.01 7.72 -45.03
C SER A 239 2.11 8.67 -45.53
N LYS A 240 2.96 9.20 -44.63
CA LYS A 240 4.10 10.04 -45.02
C LYS A 240 5.33 9.23 -45.45
N LYS A 241 5.49 8.01 -45.01
CA LYS A 241 6.62 7.13 -45.43
C LYS A 241 6.42 6.52 -46.83
N THR A 242 5.17 6.38 -47.30
CA THR A 242 4.87 5.88 -48.64
C THR A 242 4.97 6.95 -49.73
N ALA A 243 4.84 8.23 -49.39
CA ALA A 243 4.97 9.32 -50.33
C ALA A 243 6.42 9.77 -50.62
N ALA A 244 7.38 9.43 -49.74
CA ALA A 244 8.78 9.84 -49.88
C ALA A 244 9.66 8.84 -50.66
N LYS A 245 9.12 7.70 -51.08
CA LYS A 245 9.91 6.63 -51.73
C LYS A 245 9.75 6.54 -53.24
N LYS A 246 9.14 7.53 -53.88
CA LYS A 246 8.95 7.53 -55.33
C LYS A 246 9.80 8.50 -56.17
N THR A 247 10.74 9.21 -55.60
CA THR A 247 11.67 10.03 -56.39
C THR A 247 13.09 9.93 -55.83
N ALA A 248 13.87 8.99 -56.34
CA ALA A 248 15.29 9.10 -56.68
C ALA A 248 15.88 7.73 -57.03
N ALA A 249 15.72 7.37 -58.28
CA ALA A 249 16.59 6.40 -58.92
C ALA A 249 17.69 7.15 -59.65
N LYS A 250 18.94 6.95 -59.28
CA LYS A 250 20.09 6.91 -60.17
C LYS A 250 21.34 6.38 -59.47
N LYS A 251 21.81 5.27 -59.98
CA LYS A 251 23.07 4.58 -59.79
C LYS A 251 24.20 5.29 -60.55
N PRO A 252 25.50 4.84 -60.61
CA PRO A 252 26.31 4.05 -59.69
C PRO A 252 27.77 4.58 -59.56
N ALA A 253 28.59 4.02 -58.68
CA ALA A 253 29.91 3.51 -59.10
C ALA A 253 30.78 3.11 -57.91
N ALA A 254 31.38 1.99 -58.13
CA ALA A 254 32.24 1.19 -57.28
C ALA A 254 33.57 1.81 -56.89
N LYS A 255 34.13 1.33 -55.75
CA LYS A 255 35.46 0.65 -55.71
C LYS A 255 35.78 0.18 -54.27
N LYS A 256 36.08 -1.09 -54.18
CA LYS A 256 36.86 -1.81 -53.15
C LYS A 256 38.35 -1.65 -53.46
N PRO A 257 39.35 -2.23 -52.75
CA PRO A 257 39.46 -2.82 -51.40
C PRO A 257 40.84 -2.54 -50.70
N ALA A 258 41.12 -3.32 -49.70
CA ALA A 258 42.42 -3.73 -49.10
C ALA A 258 42.69 -3.15 -47.71
N ALA A 259 43.19 -3.84 -46.75
CA ALA A 259 43.63 -5.17 -46.42
C ALA A 259 44.20 -5.12 -45.00
N ALA A 260 43.86 -6.10 -44.24
CA ALA A 260 44.62 -6.93 -43.31
C ALA A 260 45.90 -6.42 -42.62
N LYS A 261 45.95 -6.72 -41.29
CA LYS A 261 47.04 -7.42 -40.57
C LYS A 261 46.56 -7.63 -39.11
N LYS A 262 46.37 -8.79 -38.74
CA LYS A 262 46.97 -9.90 -38.01
C LYS A 262 48.12 -9.53 -37.07
N ALA A 263 47.97 -9.94 -35.79
CA ALA A 263 48.93 -10.66 -34.92
C ALA A 263 48.27 -10.72 -33.52
N GLU A 264 47.85 -11.83 -33.06
CA GLU A 264 48.48 -13.05 -32.52
C GLU A 264 49.11 -12.85 -31.13
N VAL A 265 48.45 -13.47 -30.15
CA VAL A 265 48.88 -14.56 -29.25
C VAL A 265 49.80 -14.19 -28.09
N ALA A 266 49.38 -14.54 -26.88
CA ALA A 266 50.02 -15.43 -25.91
C ALA A 266 49.28 -15.40 -24.56
N LYS A 267 48.60 -16.44 -24.24
CA LYS A 267 48.90 -17.55 -23.32
C LYS A 267 49.16 -17.20 -21.88
N LYS A 268 48.22 -17.77 -21.11
CA LYS A 268 48.28 -18.27 -19.73
C LYS A 268 49.64 -18.85 -19.27
N PRO A 269 49.95 -19.04 -17.98
CA PRO A 269 49.32 -20.03 -17.09
C PRO A 269 49.13 -19.54 -15.64
N ALA A 270 48.17 -20.02 -14.97
CA ALA A 270 47.91 -21.13 -14.06
C ALA A 270 48.97 -21.39 -12.99
N ALA A 271 48.53 -21.45 -11.80
CA ALA A 271 48.64 -22.47 -10.76
C ALA A 271 48.71 -21.88 -9.35
N LYS A 272 47.87 -22.39 -8.60
CA LYS A 272 47.89 -23.36 -7.48
C LYS A 272 47.96 -22.67 -6.11
N SER A 273 47.01 -22.97 -5.38
CA SER A 273 46.80 -23.94 -4.29
C SER A 273 47.32 -23.39 -2.95
N ALA A 274 46.76 -23.55 -1.86
CA ALA A 274 46.12 -24.64 -1.13
C ALA A 274 45.65 -24.07 0.19
N GLU A 275 44.54 -24.64 0.63
CA GLU A 275 44.39 -25.37 1.91
C GLU A 275 44.56 -24.53 3.18
N ALA A 276 43.77 -24.58 4.09
CA ALA A 276 42.83 -25.48 4.73
C ALA A 276 42.79 -25.18 6.22
N GLN A 277 41.79 -25.69 6.84
CA GLN A 277 41.56 -26.02 8.25
C GLN A 277 40.96 -24.92 9.13
N ALA A 278 39.78 -25.11 9.46
CA ALA A 278 39.09 -26.11 10.27
C ALA A 278 38.91 -25.66 11.71
N ALA A 279 37.66 -25.65 12.07
CA ALA A 279 37.07 -26.12 13.29
C ALA A 279 37.42 -25.47 14.64
N LYS A 280 36.42 -25.00 15.33
CA LYS A 280 35.87 -25.64 16.52
C LYS A 280 34.78 -24.80 17.17
N LYS A 281 33.54 -25.38 17.21
CA LYS A 281 32.67 -25.28 18.37
C LYS A 281 33.28 -26.10 19.53
N PRO A 282 33.01 -25.85 20.77
CA PRO A 282 31.74 -26.22 21.40
C PRO A 282 31.30 -25.28 22.53
N ALA A 283 30.01 -25.30 22.77
CA ALA A 283 29.21 -25.99 23.76
C ALA A 283 29.04 -25.29 25.13
N LYS A 284 27.75 -25.07 25.42
CA LYS A 284 27.00 -25.39 26.64
C LYS A 284 27.53 -25.02 28.03
N ALA A 285 26.71 -24.27 28.73
CA ALA A 285 26.18 -24.61 30.07
C ALA A 285 25.03 -23.64 30.35
N LYS A 286 23.78 -24.08 30.47
CA LYS A 286 23.05 -24.63 31.64
C LYS A 286 23.27 -23.74 32.88
N ALA A 287 22.23 -23.20 33.42
CA ALA A 287 21.03 -23.57 34.09
C ALA A 287 20.82 -22.55 35.19
N ALA A 288 19.71 -22.26 35.49
CA ALA A 288 18.62 -22.55 36.41
C ALA A 288 18.39 -21.29 37.26
N ALA A 289 17.26 -20.94 37.60
CA ALA A 289 16.00 -21.42 38.01
C ALA A 289 15.30 -20.34 38.82
N LYS A 290 13.99 -20.30 38.62
CA LYS A 290 12.94 -20.00 39.60
C LYS A 290 13.02 -18.72 40.44
N THR A 291 12.03 -17.85 40.29
CA THR A 291 10.90 -17.90 41.23
C THR A 291 9.71 -17.12 40.74
N THR A 292 8.60 -17.74 40.84
CA THR A 292 7.21 -17.34 40.76
C THR A 292 6.88 -16.09 41.58
N ALA A 293 6.12 -15.15 40.94
CA ALA A 293 5.15 -14.39 41.69
C ALA A 293 3.94 -14.12 40.78
N LYS A 294 2.91 -14.86 41.07
CA LYS A 294 1.52 -14.76 40.71
C LYS A 294 1.00 -13.38 41.11
N ALA A 295 0.56 -12.55 40.18
CA ALA A 295 -0.28 -11.42 40.50
C ALA A 295 -1.56 -11.53 39.68
N ALA A 296 -2.63 -11.67 40.43
CA ALA A 296 -4.00 -11.90 40.02
C ALA A 296 -4.54 -10.77 39.14
N THR A 297 -5.14 -11.17 38.06
CA THR A 297 -6.14 -10.38 37.31
C THR A 297 -7.34 -10.05 38.18
N LYS A 298 -7.53 -8.79 38.48
CA LYS A 298 -8.79 -8.28 39.00
C LYS A 298 -9.71 -7.88 37.84
N PRO A 299 -11.01 -8.09 37.95
CA PRO A 299 -11.95 -7.91 36.86
C PRO A 299 -12.15 -6.42 36.53
N LYS A 300 -12.31 -6.16 35.25
CA LYS A 300 -12.70 -4.88 34.63
C LYS A 300 -13.97 -4.37 35.34
N SER A 301 -13.83 -3.34 36.15
CA SER A 301 -14.97 -2.57 36.66
C SER A 301 -15.59 -1.76 35.53
N ALA A 302 -16.91 -1.64 35.52
CA ALA A 302 -17.70 -0.83 34.60
C ALA A 302 -17.10 0.57 34.37
N PRO A 303 -17.30 1.19 33.19
CA PRO A 303 -16.71 2.47 32.88
C PRO A 303 -17.21 3.54 33.86
N ALA A 304 -16.30 4.10 34.65
CA ALA A 304 -16.56 5.26 35.48
C ALA A 304 -16.84 6.45 34.55
N LYS A 305 -17.84 7.26 34.86
CA LYS A 305 -18.13 8.47 34.06
C LYS A 305 -16.86 9.34 33.96
N PRO A 306 -16.53 9.86 32.76
CA PRO A 306 -15.38 10.72 32.56
C PRO A 306 -15.37 11.89 33.54
N LYS A 307 -14.24 12.14 34.20
CA LYS A 307 -14.10 13.18 35.24
C LYS A 307 -12.98 14.13 34.89
N LYS A 308 -13.29 15.44 34.83
CA LYS A 308 -12.30 16.47 34.57
C LYS A 308 -11.16 16.44 35.61
N PRO A 309 -9.88 16.42 35.19
CA PRO A 309 -8.73 16.54 36.08
C PRO A 309 -8.74 17.84 36.88
N ARG A 310 -8.06 17.84 38.02
CA ARG A 310 -7.93 19.05 38.84
C ARG A 310 -7.08 20.09 38.10
N ALA A 311 -7.74 21.18 37.66
CA ALA A 311 -7.11 22.29 37.00
C ALA A 311 -6.51 23.30 38.00
N LEU A 312 -5.41 23.91 37.64
CA LEU A 312 -4.80 25.04 38.33
C LEU A 312 -5.18 26.35 37.60
N LYS A 313 -5.25 27.44 38.34
CA LYS A 313 -5.51 28.79 37.76
C LYS A 313 -4.32 29.35 37.01
N GLY A 314 -3.14 28.77 37.19
CA GLY A 314 -1.88 29.16 36.56
C GLY A 314 -0.74 28.25 37.02
N PRO A 315 0.45 28.38 36.43
CA PRO A 315 1.62 27.61 36.87
C PRO A 315 2.02 27.99 38.30
N ARG A 316 2.70 27.05 38.98
CA ARG A 316 3.24 27.30 40.31
C ARG A 316 4.37 28.31 40.28
N LYS A 317 4.78 28.82 41.44
CA LYS A 317 5.90 29.81 41.57
C LYS A 317 7.22 29.33 40.96
N THR A 318 7.38 28.02 40.79
CA THR A 318 8.54 27.39 40.13
C THR A 318 8.50 27.40 38.61
N GLY A 319 7.44 27.97 38.01
CA GLY A 319 7.21 27.91 36.55
C GLY A 319 6.38 26.69 36.11
N ALA A 320 6.00 26.61 34.86
CA ALA A 320 5.35 25.45 34.26
C ALA A 320 6.42 24.40 33.84
N ASP A 321 6.08 23.15 33.95
CA ASP A 321 6.94 22.07 33.46
C ASP A 321 6.82 22.00 31.92
N ASP A 322 7.88 21.58 31.23
CA ASP A 322 7.89 21.36 29.79
C ASP A 322 7.17 20.06 29.45
N LEU A 323 5.84 20.14 29.27
CA LEU A 323 5.02 18.96 29.00
C LEU A 323 5.39 18.25 27.69
N LYS A 324 6.13 18.91 26.79
CA LYS A 324 6.63 18.30 25.54
C LYS A 324 7.60 17.15 25.79
N MET A 325 8.14 17.01 26.97
CA MET A 325 8.98 15.86 27.38
C MET A 325 8.18 14.56 27.53
N ILE A 326 6.85 14.62 27.52
CA ILE A 326 5.98 13.44 27.44
C ILE A 326 5.78 13.13 25.94
N LYS A 327 6.08 11.89 25.54
CA LYS A 327 5.86 11.43 24.16
C LYS A 327 4.40 11.65 23.76
N GLY A 328 4.20 12.28 22.60
CA GLY A 328 2.86 12.57 22.07
C GLY A 328 2.35 13.97 22.39
N ILE A 329 3.02 14.74 23.25
CA ILE A 329 2.70 16.14 23.51
C ILE A 329 3.62 17.06 22.69
N GLY A 330 3.06 17.75 21.73
CA GLY A 330 3.74 18.80 20.96
C GLY A 330 3.34 20.20 21.43
N PRO A 331 3.93 21.27 20.85
CA PRO A 331 3.67 22.66 21.28
C PRO A 331 2.18 23.05 21.29
N LYS A 332 1.43 22.61 20.29
CA LYS A 332 -0.03 22.91 20.21
C LYS A 332 -0.82 22.23 21.32
N LEU A 333 -0.44 20.99 21.66
CA LEU A 333 -1.13 20.22 22.68
C LEU A 333 -0.73 20.68 24.09
N GLU A 334 0.52 21.07 24.28
CA GLU A 334 0.97 21.72 25.52
C GLU A 334 0.19 23.03 25.78
N ALA A 335 0.04 23.87 24.75
CA ALA A 335 -0.77 25.10 24.87
C ALA A 335 -2.23 24.80 25.23
N LEU A 336 -2.81 23.72 24.65
CA LEU A 336 -4.16 23.27 24.97
C LEU A 336 -4.25 22.78 26.43
N LEU A 337 -3.32 21.95 26.89
CA LEU A 337 -3.26 21.48 28.28
C LEU A 337 -3.10 22.65 29.27
N ASN A 338 -2.26 23.61 28.96
CA ASN A 338 -2.09 24.82 29.74
C ASN A 338 -3.40 25.64 29.82
N SER A 339 -4.16 25.72 28.73
CA SER A 339 -5.46 26.42 28.72
C SER A 339 -6.52 25.67 29.56
N LEU A 340 -6.36 24.38 29.73
CA LEU A 340 -7.21 23.53 30.58
C LEU A 340 -6.76 23.52 32.05
N GLY A 341 -5.67 24.26 32.39
CA GLY A 341 -5.13 24.36 33.73
C GLY A 341 -4.19 23.24 34.15
N ILE A 342 -3.59 22.55 33.17
CA ILE A 342 -2.62 21.45 33.38
C ILE A 342 -1.24 21.97 32.96
N TYR A 343 -0.37 22.21 33.94
CA TYR A 343 0.94 22.83 33.77
C TYR A 343 2.08 21.95 34.24
N HIS A 344 1.80 20.88 35.00
CA HIS A 344 2.83 20.14 35.70
C HIS A 344 2.71 18.62 35.51
N TYR A 345 3.85 17.94 35.47
CA TYR A 345 3.91 16.49 35.37
C TYR A 345 3.14 15.79 36.48
N ASP A 346 3.21 16.30 37.73
CA ASP A 346 2.52 15.68 38.86
C ASP A 346 0.98 15.78 38.77
N GLN A 347 0.44 16.70 37.96
CA GLN A 347 -1.00 16.72 37.67
C GLN A 347 -1.38 15.54 36.79
N VAL A 348 -0.62 15.30 35.71
CA VAL A 348 -0.85 14.19 34.78
C VAL A 348 -0.55 12.83 35.46
N ALA A 349 0.50 12.77 36.25
CA ALA A 349 0.90 11.57 37.00
C ALA A 349 -0.20 11.04 37.95
N LYS A 350 -1.10 11.90 38.40
CA LYS A 350 -2.19 11.58 39.32
C LYS A 350 -3.49 11.21 38.63
N TRP A 351 -3.54 11.21 37.31
CA TRP A 351 -4.77 10.83 36.59
C TRP A 351 -5.09 9.36 36.79
N GLY A 352 -6.34 9.11 37.16
CA GLY A 352 -6.91 7.76 37.16
C GLY A 352 -7.64 7.48 35.82
N PRO A 353 -8.26 6.31 35.70
CA PRO A 353 -8.99 5.92 34.48
C PRO A 353 -10.04 6.94 34.03
N ALA A 354 -10.79 7.53 34.96
CA ALA A 354 -11.85 8.51 34.65
C ALA A 354 -11.29 9.85 34.14
N GLU A 355 -10.12 10.28 34.62
CA GLU A 355 -9.45 11.48 34.16
C GLU A 355 -8.76 11.25 32.80
N VAL A 356 -8.23 10.04 32.58
CA VAL A 356 -7.68 9.63 31.27
C VAL A 356 -8.78 9.60 30.23
N ASP A 357 -9.92 8.97 30.52
CA ASP A 357 -11.08 8.92 29.62
C ASP A 357 -11.60 10.33 29.30
N TRP A 358 -11.63 11.21 30.30
CA TRP A 358 -12.01 12.60 30.08
C TRP A 358 -11.04 13.30 29.15
N ALA A 359 -9.73 13.19 29.39
CA ALA A 359 -8.71 13.83 28.58
C ALA A 359 -8.70 13.28 27.15
N ASP A 360 -8.84 11.97 26.96
CA ASP A 360 -8.92 11.34 25.64
C ASP A 360 -10.14 11.80 24.83
N ASN A 361 -11.25 12.18 25.51
CA ASN A 361 -12.44 12.67 24.84
C ASN A 361 -12.42 14.20 24.59
N GLU A 362 -11.85 14.98 25.50
CA GLU A 362 -11.84 16.45 25.44
C GLU A 362 -10.77 17.01 24.50
N LEU A 363 -9.70 16.28 24.28
CA LEU A 363 -8.61 16.69 23.39
C LEU A 363 -9.00 16.55 21.91
N VAL A 364 -9.79 17.52 21.42
CA VAL A 364 -10.27 17.56 20.04
C VAL A 364 -9.09 17.46 19.06
N GLY A 365 -9.13 16.47 18.17
CA GLY A 365 -8.04 16.16 17.22
C GLY A 365 -6.93 15.27 17.78
N PHE A 366 -7.01 14.87 19.08
CA PHE A 366 -6.00 14.05 19.74
C PHE A 366 -6.59 12.93 20.61
N LYS A 367 -7.80 12.47 20.28
CA LYS A 367 -8.51 11.43 21.04
C LYS A 367 -7.69 10.15 21.16
N GLY A 368 -7.75 9.51 22.33
CA GLY A 368 -7.06 8.24 22.62
C GLY A 368 -5.55 8.34 22.83
N ARG A 369 -4.93 9.51 22.71
CA ARG A 369 -3.46 9.67 22.83
C ARG A 369 -2.95 9.49 24.24
N VAL A 370 -3.73 9.88 25.24
CA VAL A 370 -3.32 9.78 26.65
C VAL A 370 -3.11 8.33 27.04
N SER A 371 -4.04 7.46 26.61
CA SER A 371 -3.97 6.01 26.82
C SER A 371 -2.89 5.37 25.94
N ARG A 372 -2.91 5.65 24.63
CA ARG A 372 -1.99 5.05 23.65
C ARG A 372 -0.53 5.35 23.95
N ASP A 373 -0.20 6.60 24.28
CA ASP A 373 1.18 7.03 24.53
C ASP A 373 1.57 6.92 26.00
N SER A 374 0.70 6.33 26.87
CA SER A 374 0.96 6.09 28.29
C SER A 374 1.44 7.33 29.06
N TRP A 375 0.75 8.46 28.90
CA TRP A 375 1.15 9.74 29.48
C TRP A 375 1.32 9.69 31.00
N VAL A 376 0.42 9.00 31.71
CA VAL A 376 0.45 8.90 33.17
C VAL A 376 1.74 8.22 33.66
N ALA A 377 2.19 7.15 32.96
CA ALA A 377 3.41 6.47 33.32
C ALA A 377 4.65 7.33 33.08
N GLN A 378 4.70 8.04 31.97
CA GLN A 378 5.79 8.96 31.64
C GLN A 378 5.83 10.16 32.61
N ALA A 379 4.66 10.74 32.89
CA ALA A 379 4.54 11.86 33.82
C ALA A 379 4.97 11.51 35.24
N LYS A 380 4.78 10.28 35.71
CA LYS A 380 5.28 9.81 37.00
C LYS A 380 6.82 9.86 37.07
N ILE A 381 7.48 9.32 36.04
CA ILE A 381 8.93 9.32 35.95
C ILE A 381 9.48 10.74 35.93
N LEU A 382 8.87 11.62 35.12
CA LEU A 382 9.29 13.01 34.96
C LEU A 382 9.02 13.85 36.24
N ALA A 383 7.92 13.59 36.94
CA ALA A 383 7.58 14.25 38.21
C ALA A 383 8.56 13.91 39.35
N GLU A 384 9.19 12.74 39.30
CA GLU A 384 10.21 12.30 40.24
C GLU A 384 11.63 12.75 39.83
N GLY A 385 11.74 13.58 38.80
CA GLY A 385 13.03 14.06 38.29
C GLY A 385 13.78 13.06 37.42
N GLY A 386 13.12 11.93 37.06
CA GLY A 386 13.67 10.93 36.15
C GLY A 386 13.60 11.36 34.69
N GLN A 387 14.17 10.55 33.81
CA GLN A 387 14.13 10.77 32.36
C GLN A 387 13.53 9.53 31.68
N THR A 388 12.59 9.77 30.76
CA THR A 388 12.07 8.74 29.87
C THR A 388 13.00 8.54 28.66
N GLU A 389 12.87 7.43 27.94
CA GLU A 389 13.64 7.25 26.68
C GLU A 389 13.34 8.36 25.68
N PHE A 390 12.11 8.84 25.65
CA PHE A 390 11.71 9.94 24.79
C PHE A 390 12.34 11.27 25.23
N SER A 391 12.25 11.63 26.51
CA SER A 391 12.80 12.89 27.01
C SER A 391 14.31 13.02 26.85
N LYS A 392 15.05 11.90 26.84
CA LYS A 392 16.51 11.87 26.55
C LYS A 392 16.82 12.27 25.09
N ARG A 393 15.91 12.05 24.17
CA ARG A 393 16.07 12.33 22.73
C ARG A 393 15.41 13.63 22.29
N ALA A 394 14.45 14.13 23.07
CA ALA A 394 13.72 15.36 22.74
C ALA A 394 14.65 16.57 22.85
N LYS A 395 14.90 17.22 21.73
CA LYS A 395 15.53 18.55 21.64
C LYS A 395 14.45 19.53 21.15
N TYR A 396 13.86 20.27 22.07
CA TYR A 396 12.93 21.36 21.78
C TYR A 396 13.56 22.70 22.13
#